data_634db9ed7a764b7850b670ef5a9a74c1
#
_entry.id   634db9ed7a764b7850b670ef5a9a74c1
#
_cell.length_a   1.000
_cell.length_b   1.000
_cell.length_c   1.000
_cell.angle_alpha   90.00
_cell.angle_beta   90.00
_cell.angle_gamma   90.00
#
_symmetry.space_group_name_H-M   'P 1'
#
loop_
_entity.id
_entity.type
_entity.pdbx_description
1 polymer ?
#
loop_
_entity_poly.entity_id
_entity_poly.type
_entity_poly.pdbx_seq_one_letter_code
_entity_poly.pdbx_strand_id
1 'polypeptide(L)'
;MSVSVLQYADPAAVAESPYPYLVIPDALPAALCDRLIAAYPPPAELGADCGRNNVRWSYPACRVRDNIAIDELWREVIAYHASRAFYDEVLDLFAAHILRLYPGIFPDEQTLRHLRTGLREADDSGPADLLLDAQLCGNTPSSRIRSVKPNHIDSHRK
;
A
#
# COMPACT_ATOMS: atom_id res chain seq x y z
N MET A 1 14.28 0.04 13.78
CA MET A 1 14.55 0.71 12.46
C MET A 1 13.18 0.99 11.86
N SER A 2 12.94 2.22 11.36
CA SER A 2 11.64 2.51 10.75
C SER A 2 11.47 1.69 9.47
N VAL A 3 10.30 1.14 9.26
CA VAL A 3 9.91 0.44 8.02
C VAL A 3 9.04 1.31 7.10
N SER A 4 8.75 2.55 7.51
CA SER A 4 7.95 3.47 6.72
C SER A 4 8.68 3.91 5.45
N VAL A 5 8.02 3.82 4.31
CA VAL A 5 8.51 4.40 3.05
C VAL A 5 8.41 5.93 3.04
N LEU A 6 7.72 6.53 4.01
CA LEU A 6 7.56 7.98 4.15
C LEU A 6 8.53 8.61 5.16
N GLN A 7 9.42 7.83 5.80
CA GLN A 7 10.30 8.30 6.86
C GLN A 7 11.23 9.49 6.46
N TYR A 8 11.46 9.68 5.17
CA TYR A 8 12.26 10.78 4.62
C TYR A 8 11.43 11.72 3.74
N ALA A 9 10.11 11.66 3.86
CA ALA A 9 9.22 12.50 3.08
C ALA A 9 9.30 13.95 3.56
N ASP A 10 9.38 14.88 2.60
CA ASP A 10 9.28 16.31 2.85
C ASP A 10 7.96 16.83 2.27
N PRO A 11 7.05 17.36 3.10
CA PRO A 11 5.80 17.94 2.62
C PRO A 11 6.00 19.03 1.54
N ALA A 12 7.11 19.77 1.59
CA ALA A 12 7.43 20.80 0.61
C ALA A 12 7.79 20.23 -0.78
N ALA A 13 8.11 18.94 -0.85
CA ALA A 13 8.43 18.25 -2.11
C ALA A 13 7.20 17.65 -2.80
N VAL A 14 5.99 17.81 -2.26
CA VAL A 14 4.76 17.34 -2.89
C VAL A 14 4.49 18.17 -4.15
N ALA A 15 4.58 17.53 -5.32
CA ALA A 15 4.19 18.14 -6.58
C ALA A 15 2.67 18.12 -6.72
N GLU A 16 2.09 19.18 -7.35
CA GLU A 16 0.64 19.32 -7.47
C GLU A 16 0.07 18.98 -8.85
N SER A 17 0.92 18.87 -9.85
CA SER A 17 0.49 18.65 -11.23
C SER A 17 1.10 17.37 -11.81
N PRO A 18 0.29 16.52 -12.46
CA PRO A 18 -1.12 16.66 -12.79
C PRO A 18 -2.08 16.38 -11.62
N TYR A 19 -1.61 15.83 -10.54
CA TYR A 19 -2.29 15.56 -9.27
C TYR A 19 -1.25 15.58 -8.15
N PRO A 20 -1.63 15.69 -6.88
CA PRO A 20 -0.66 15.66 -5.78
C PRO A 20 0.09 14.32 -5.75
N TYR A 21 1.42 14.39 -5.82
CA TYR A 21 2.28 13.21 -5.71
C TYR A 21 3.63 13.56 -5.09
N LEU A 22 4.31 12.55 -4.57
CA LEU A 22 5.65 12.67 -4.00
C LEU A 22 6.54 11.55 -4.55
N VAL A 23 7.78 11.88 -4.87
CA VAL A 23 8.82 10.90 -5.21
C VAL A 23 9.90 10.99 -4.15
N ILE A 24 10.16 9.89 -3.48
CA ILE A 24 11.16 9.81 -2.41
C ILE A 24 12.28 8.89 -2.90
N PRO A 25 13.43 9.43 -3.34
CA PRO A 25 14.61 8.62 -3.62
C PRO A 25 15.07 7.92 -2.33
N ASP A 26 15.51 6.67 -2.46
CA ASP A 26 16.04 5.89 -1.33
C ASP A 26 15.12 5.88 -0.09
N ALA A 27 13.82 5.72 -0.33
CA ALA A 27 12.77 5.73 0.71
C ALA A 27 13.05 4.73 1.85
N LEU A 28 13.72 3.63 1.54
CA LEU A 28 14.20 2.64 2.52
C LEU A 28 15.73 2.49 2.43
N PRO A 29 16.40 2.23 3.56
CA PRO A 29 17.83 1.91 3.55
C PRO A 29 18.14 0.70 2.67
N ALA A 30 19.21 0.76 1.88
CA ALA A 30 19.61 -0.32 0.97
C ALA A 30 19.68 -1.69 1.67
N ALA A 31 20.29 -1.74 2.86
CA ALA A 31 20.37 -2.99 3.63
C ALA A 31 18.98 -3.56 4.04
N LEU A 32 17.97 -2.70 4.21
CA LEU A 32 16.60 -3.17 4.46
C LEU A 32 15.98 -3.69 3.17
N CYS A 33 16.19 -3.01 2.04
CA CYS A 33 15.75 -3.48 0.73
C CYS A 33 16.32 -4.86 0.40
N ASP A 34 17.64 -5.07 0.60
CA ASP A 34 18.29 -6.36 0.35
C ASP A 34 17.68 -7.47 1.21
N ARG A 35 17.41 -7.20 2.48
CA ARG A 35 16.74 -8.16 3.36
C ARG A 35 15.33 -8.48 2.90
N LEU A 36 14.55 -7.48 2.50
CA LEU A 36 13.20 -7.65 1.98
C LEU A 36 13.19 -8.48 0.69
N ILE A 37 14.13 -8.24 -0.20
CA ILE A 37 14.28 -9.03 -1.44
C ILE A 37 14.60 -10.48 -1.10
N ALA A 38 15.57 -10.72 -0.22
CA ALA A 38 15.97 -12.06 0.19
C ALA A 38 14.85 -12.84 0.91
N ALA A 39 14.00 -12.14 1.66
CA ALA A 39 12.90 -12.71 2.43
C ALA A 39 11.57 -12.71 1.67
N TYR A 40 11.53 -12.35 0.39
CA TYR A 40 10.28 -12.33 -0.37
C TYR A 40 9.70 -13.74 -0.47
N PRO A 41 8.42 -13.94 -0.08
CA PRO A 41 7.84 -15.28 -0.02
C PRO A 41 7.72 -15.89 -1.42
N PRO A 42 7.94 -17.23 -1.52
CA PRO A 42 7.72 -17.93 -2.78
C PRO A 42 6.29 -17.73 -3.31
N PRO A 43 6.11 -17.56 -4.63
CA PRO A 43 4.78 -17.37 -5.22
C PRO A 43 3.73 -18.41 -4.81
N ALA A 44 4.15 -19.65 -4.58
CA ALA A 44 3.27 -20.73 -4.15
C ALA A 44 2.62 -20.47 -2.77
N GLU A 45 3.36 -19.83 -1.84
CA GLU A 45 2.84 -19.46 -0.51
C GLU A 45 1.83 -18.31 -0.59
N LEU A 46 1.88 -17.53 -1.66
CA LEU A 46 0.93 -16.46 -1.95
C LEU A 46 -0.27 -16.93 -2.78
N GLY A 47 -0.39 -18.25 -3.02
CA GLY A 47 -1.46 -18.84 -3.84
C GLY A 47 -1.38 -18.46 -5.33
N ALA A 48 -0.20 -18.08 -5.80
CA ALA A 48 0.01 -17.65 -7.18
C ALA A 48 0.02 -18.83 -8.13
N ASP A 49 -0.78 -18.78 -9.18
CA ASP A 49 -0.73 -19.71 -10.31
C ASP A 49 0.35 -19.27 -11.31
N CYS A 50 1.59 -19.71 -11.06
CA CYS A 50 2.74 -19.38 -11.91
C CYS A 50 2.71 -20.13 -13.26
N GLY A 51 1.80 -21.08 -13.47
CA GLY A 51 1.61 -21.76 -14.76
C GLY A 51 0.90 -20.90 -15.80
N ARG A 52 0.27 -19.81 -15.39
CA ARG A 52 -0.45 -18.90 -16.27
C ARG A 52 0.42 -17.71 -16.68
N ASN A 53 0.30 -17.32 -17.94
CA ASN A 53 1.05 -16.20 -18.51
C ASN A 53 0.34 -14.87 -18.28
N ASN A 54 1.08 -13.81 -17.96
CA ASN A 54 0.61 -12.44 -17.79
C ASN A 54 -0.55 -12.31 -16.77
N VAL A 55 -0.44 -13.00 -15.66
CA VAL A 55 -1.40 -12.94 -14.56
C VAL A 55 -0.80 -12.19 -13.40
N ARG A 56 -1.54 -11.21 -12.88
CA ARG A 56 -1.23 -10.56 -11.60
C ARG A 56 -1.89 -11.34 -10.47
N TRP A 57 -1.15 -11.55 -9.40
CA TRP A 57 -1.72 -11.94 -8.11
C TRP A 57 -1.46 -10.87 -7.07
N SER A 58 -2.28 -10.87 -6.05
CA SER A 58 -2.10 -10.02 -4.89
C SER A 58 -2.48 -10.78 -3.62
N TYR A 59 -1.74 -10.53 -2.56
CA TYR A 59 -1.93 -11.15 -1.27
C TYR A 59 -2.13 -10.03 -0.25
N PRO A 60 -3.36 -9.82 0.25
CA PRO A 60 -3.72 -8.65 1.04
C PRO A 60 -3.14 -8.70 2.46
N ALA A 61 -3.07 -7.52 3.09
CA ALA A 61 -2.46 -7.35 4.40
C ALA A 61 -3.06 -8.26 5.48
N CYS A 62 -4.37 -8.48 5.48
CA CYS A 62 -5.02 -9.40 6.45
C CYS A 62 -4.45 -10.82 6.34
N ARG A 63 -4.25 -11.33 5.13
CA ARG A 63 -3.67 -12.65 4.92
C ARG A 63 -2.18 -12.70 5.23
N VAL A 64 -1.43 -11.62 4.96
CA VAL A 64 -0.01 -11.52 5.35
C VAL A 64 0.12 -11.60 6.87
N ARG A 65 -0.72 -10.87 7.61
CA ARG A 65 -0.76 -10.86 9.07
C ARG A 65 -0.92 -12.29 9.64
N ASP A 66 -1.83 -13.04 9.07
CA ASP A 66 -2.25 -14.35 9.63
C ASP A 66 -1.41 -15.52 9.10
N ASN A 67 -0.54 -15.29 8.11
CA ASN A 67 0.31 -16.32 7.53
C ASN A 67 1.71 -16.34 8.15
N ILE A 68 1.94 -17.26 9.09
CA ILE A 68 3.23 -17.42 9.78
C ILE A 68 4.35 -17.97 8.87
N ALA A 69 4.05 -18.49 7.69
CA ALA A 69 5.06 -18.91 6.71
C ALA A 69 5.73 -17.71 6.02
N ILE A 70 5.09 -16.52 6.05
CA ILE A 70 5.69 -15.29 5.56
C ILE A 70 6.70 -14.77 6.60
N ASP A 71 7.88 -14.39 6.13
CA ASP A 71 8.94 -13.84 6.98
C ASP A 71 8.43 -12.67 7.83
N GLU A 72 8.87 -12.61 9.09
CA GLU A 72 8.44 -11.59 10.05
C GLU A 72 8.69 -10.17 9.54
N LEU A 73 9.80 -9.94 8.84
CA LEU A 73 10.13 -8.64 8.27
C LEU A 73 9.06 -8.17 7.27
N TRP A 74 8.57 -9.06 6.40
CA TRP A 74 7.48 -8.73 5.48
C TRP A 74 6.16 -8.52 6.22
N ARG A 75 5.87 -9.30 7.26
CA ARG A 75 4.68 -9.10 8.09
C ARG A 75 4.71 -7.74 8.78
N GLU A 76 5.87 -7.34 9.33
CA GLU A 76 6.05 -6.01 9.93
C GLU A 76 5.86 -4.87 8.93
N VAL A 77 6.49 -4.95 7.76
CA VAL A 77 6.38 -3.91 6.72
C VAL A 77 4.94 -3.77 6.26
N ILE A 78 4.27 -4.88 5.94
CA ILE A 78 2.88 -4.84 5.47
C ILE A 78 1.93 -4.35 6.58
N ALA A 79 2.10 -4.82 7.82
CA ALA A 79 1.28 -4.39 8.95
C ALA A 79 1.44 -2.89 9.20
N TYR A 80 2.65 -2.36 9.12
CA TYR A 80 2.89 -0.94 9.28
C TYR A 80 2.18 -0.11 8.20
N HIS A 81 2.35 -0.47 6.92
CA HIS A 81 1.76 0.26 5.79
C HIS A 81 0.23 0.10 5.66
N ALA A 82 -0.36 -0.83 6.40
CA ALA A 82 -1.81 -0.96 6.54
C ALA A 82 -2.32 -0.49 7.91
N SER A 83 -1.51 0.30 8.65
CA SER A 83 -1.83 0.75 10.00
C SER A 83 -2.33 2.18 10.06
N ARG A 84 -2.95 2.51 11.19
CA ARG A 84 -3.31 3.88 11.54
C ARG A 84 -2.10 4.82 11.54
N ALA A 85 -0.94 4.37 12.03
CA ALA A 85 0.27 5.19 12.07
C ALA A 85 0.71 5.62 10.66
N PHE A 86 0.69 4.71 9.69
CA PHE A 86 1.01 5.06 8.32
C PHE A 86 -0.04 5.98 7.68
N TYR A 87 -1.33 5.80 8.02
CA TYR A 87 -2.38 6.72 7.58
C TYR A 87 -2.13 8.14 8.10
N ASP A 88 -1.71 8.30 9.35
CA ASP A 88 -1.38 9.61 9.92
C ASP A 88 -0.17 10.25 9.20
N GLU A 89 0.88 9.49 8.86
CA GLU A 89 1.99 9.99 8.03
C GLU A 89 1.51 10.45 6.64
N VAL A 90 0.58 9.72 6.02
CA VAL A 90 -0.02 10.14 4.73
C VAL A 90 -0.80 11.45 4.90
N LEU A 91 -1.53 11.63 5.99
CA LEU A 91 -2.25 12.88 6.26
C LEU A 91 -1.30 14.05 6.50
N ASP A 92 -0.17 13.83 7.16
CA ASP A 92 0.84 14.89 7.38
C ASP A 92 1.38 15.44 6.05
N LEU A 93 1.37 14.64 4.99
CA LEU A 93 1.81 15.04 3.65
C LEU A 93 0.68 15.56 2.77
N PHE A 94 -0.49 14.95 2.84
CA PHE A 94 -1.51 15.10 1.81
C PHE A 94 -2.86 15.64 2.30
N ALA A 95 -3.07 15.89 3.60
CA ALA A 95 -4.39 16.31 4.11
C ALA A 95 -4.91 17.57 3.41
N ALA A 96 -4.07 18.60 3.26
CA ALA A 96 -4.47 19.83 2.58
C ALA A 96 -4.87 19.60 1.11
N HIS A 97 -4.17 18.70 0.43
CA HIS A 97 -4.48 18.34 -0.96
C HIS A 97 -5.79 17.55 -1.05
N ILE A 98 -6.03 16.62 -0.12
CA ILE A 98 -7.27 15.84 -0.04
C ILE A 98 -8.47 16.77 0.15
N LEU A 99 -8.38 17.70 1.11
CA LEU A 99 -9.46 18.65 1.39
C LEU A 99 -9.75 19.56 0.18
N ARG A 100 -8.70 20.03 -0.50
CA ARG A 100 -8.85 20.84 -1.72
C ARG A 100 -9.51 20.09 -2.86
N LEU A 101 -9.16 18.81 -3.04
CA LEU A 101 -9.69 17.99 -4.14
C LEU A 101 -11.09 17.44 -3.87
N TYR A 102 -11.43 17.24 -2.59
CA TYR A 102 -12.69 16.60 -2.18
C TYR A 102 -13.46 17.42 -1.13
N PRO A 103 -13.72 18.73 -1.37
CA PRO A 103 -14.32 19.62 -0.38
C PRO A 103 -15.75 19.21 0.02
N GLY A 104 -16.44 18.43 -0.83
CA GLY A 104 -17.78 17.93 -0.55
C GLY A 104 -17.83 16.64 0.27
N ILE A 105 -16.68 16.00 0.51
CA ILE A 105 -16.60 14.73 1.25
C ILE A 105 -16.08 14.97 2.65
N PHE A 106 -15.02 15.77 2.79
CA PHE A 106 -14.37 16.04 4.06
C PHE A 106 -14.43 17.54 4.36
N PRO A 107 -15.13 17.95 5.45
CA PRO A 107 -15.27 19.38 5.76
C PRO A 107 -13.97 20.02 6.27
N ASP A 108 -13.13 19.25 6.96
CA ASP A 108 -11.91 19.74 7.57
C ASP A 108 -10.89 18.60 7.84
N GLU A 109 -9.68 18.97 8.23
CA GLU A 109 -8.60 18.04 8.56
C GLU A 109 -8.90 17.24 9.82
N GLN A 110 -9.59 17.82 10.79
CA GLN A 110 -9.97 17.12 12.00
C GLN A 110 -10.86 15.92 11.69
N THR A 111 -11.81 16.07 10.77
CA THR A 111 -12.64 14.97 10.28
C THR A 111 -11.80 13.86 9.67
N LEU A 112 -10.83 14.20 8.79
CA LEU A 112 -9.92 13.21 8.21
C LEU A 112 -9.15 12.46 9.30
N ARG A 113 -8.58 13.19 10.26
CA ARG A 113 -7.79 12.61 11.35
C ARG A 113 -8.61 11.78 12.34
N HIS A 114 -9.93 11.94 12.40
CA HIS A 114 -10.80 11.17 13.29
C HIS A 114 -11.46 9.96 12.61
N LEU A 115 -11.23 9.72 11.32
CA LEU A 115 -11.73 8.52 10.67
C LEU A 115 -11.19 7.26 11.36
N ARG A 116 -12.08 6.35 11.66
CA ARG A 116 -11.71 5.03 12.20
C ARG A 116 -11.16 4.19 11.04
N THR A 117 -9.94 3.73 11.20
CA THR A 117 -9.30 2.86 10.21
C THR A 117 -9.53 1.40 10.58
N GLY A 118 -9.74 0.57 9.57
CA GLY A 118 -9.80 -0.88 9.67
C GLY A 118 -8.92 -1.52 8.61
N LEU A 119 -8.59 -2.79 8.79
CA LEU A 119 -7.85 -3.57 7.81
C LEU A 119 -8.82 -4.15 6.78
N ARG A 120 -8.55 -3.92 5.51
CA ARG A 120 -9.40 -4.42 4.43
C ARG A 120 -9.47 -5.96 4.45
N GLU A 121 -10.65 -6.50 4.19
CA GLU A 121 -10.92 -7.95 4.15
C GLU A 121 -10.63 -8.70 5.47
N ALA A 122 -10.42 -8.00 6.56
CA ALA A 122 -10.28 -8.63 7.87
C ALA A 122 -11.65 -8.70 8.58
N ASP A 123 -11.99 -9.89 9.06
CA ASP A 123 -13.27 -10.12 9.76
C ASP A 123 -13.33 -9.40 11.12
N ASP A 124 -12.17 -9.09 11.70
CA ASP A 124 -11.98 -8.47 13.01
C ASP A 124 -11.84 -6.94 12.98
N SER A 125 -11.98 -6.30 11.81
CA SER A 125 -11.78 -4.84 11.67
C SER A 125 -12.83 -4.00 12.40
N GLY A 126 -13.97 -4.57 12.74
CA GLY A 126 -15.09 -3.83 13.34
C GLY A 126 -15.63 -2.72 12.41
N PRO A 127 -16.43 -1.79 12.93
CA PRO A 127 -16.93 -0.67 12.13
C PRO A 127 -15.79 0.32 11.85
N ALA A 128 -15.43 0.46 10.57
CA ALA A 128 -14.41 1.37 10.08
C ALA A 128 -14.99 2.34 9.07
N ASP A 129 -14.52 3.58 9.10
CA ASP A 129 -14.87 4.62 8.13
C ASP A 129 -13.95 4.54 6.90
N LEU A 130 -12.74 4.00 7.08
CA LEU A 130 -11.72 3.82 6.06
C LEU A 130 -11.04 2.45 6.20
N LEU A 131 -10.95 1.72 5.10
CA LEU A 131 -10.25 0.45 5.05
C LEU A 131 -8.86 0.62 4.44
N LEU A 132 -7.84 0.20 5.19
CA LEU A 132 -6.45 0.23 4.78
C LEU A 132 -6.03 -1.14 4.25
N ASP A 133 -5.15 -1.14 3.25
CA ASP A 133 -4.57 -2.36 2.70
C ASP A 133 -3.16 -2.08 2.16
N ALA A 134 -2.28 -3.05 2.35
CA ALA A 134 -0.98 -3.15 1.71
C ALA A 134 -0.83 -4.59 1.22
N GLN A 135 -0.29 -4.79 0.02
CA GLN A 135 -0.34 -6.10 -0.61
C GLN A 135 1.05 -6.55 -1.07
N LEU A 136 1.33 -7.83 -0.86
CA LEU A 136 2.36 -8.50 -1.63
C LEU A 136 1.80 -8.83 -3.01
N CYS A 137 2.45 -8.36 -4.05
CA CYS A 137 1.98 -8.53 -5.42
C CYS A 137 3.07 -9.06 -6.32
N GLY A 138 2.66 -9.81 -7.33
CA GLY A 138 3.56 -10.20 -8.39
C GLY A 138 2.82 -10.37 -9.71
N ASN A 139 3.58 -10.45 -10.78
CA ASN A 139 3.05 -10.76 -12.09
C ASN A 139 3.84 -11.92 -12.70
N THR A 140 3.15 -12.86 -13.31
CA THR A 140 3.83 -13.84 -14.15
C THR A 140 4.37 -13.17 -15.42
N PRO A 141 5.48 -13.66 -15.97
CA PRO A 141 6.04 -13.13 -17.21
C PRO A 141 5.01 -13.16 -18.35
N SER A 142 5.14 -12.21 -19.27
CA SER A 142 4.40 -12.24 -20.51
C SER A 142 5.23 -12.91 -21.60
N SER A 143 4.69 -13.95 -22.23
CA SER A 143 5.31 -14.58 -23.40
C SER A 143 5.15 -13.75 -24.68
N ARG A 144 4.38 -12.67 -24.64
CA ARG A 144 4.13 -11.78 -25.79
C ARG A 144 4.74 -10.42 -25.56
N ILE A 145 5.60 -9.97 -26.48
CA ILE A 145 6.30 -8.67 -26.44
C ILE A 145 5.34 -7.47 -26.35
N ARG A 146 4.04 -7.64 -26.63
CA ARG A 146 3.04 -6.55 -26.65
C ARG A 146 1.98 -6.65 -25.54
N SER A 147 2.25 -7.31 -24.47
CA SER A 147 1.31 -7.38 -23.34
C SER A 147 1.47 -6.14 -22.45
N VAL A 148 0.97 -5.02 -22.90
CA VAL A 148 0.83 -3.83 -22.06
C VAL A 148 -0.59 -3.85 -21.49
N LYS A 149 -0.72 -3.90 -20.17
CA LYS A 149 -2.01 -3.63 -19.53
C LYS A 149 -2.33 -2.17 -19.75
N PRO A 150 -3.52 -1.82 -20.26
CA PRO A 150 -3.90 -0.42 -20.42
C PRO A 150 -3.95 0.26 -19.04
N ASN A 151 -3.71 1.55 -19.01
CA ASN A 151 -3.96 2.35 -17.83
C ASN A 151 -5.41 2.15 -17.38
N HIS A 152 -5.61 2.00 -16.09
CA HIS A 152 -6.94 1.82 -15.50
C HIS A 152 -7.08 2.71 -14.27
N ILE A 153 -8.30 3.07 -13.98
CA ILE A 153 -8.68 3.73 -12.74
C ILE A 153 -9.31 2.66 -11.87
N ASP A 154 -8.84 2.55 -10.64
CA ASP A 154 -9.46 1.66 -9.68
C ASP A 154 -10.89 2.15 -9.41
N SER A 155 -11.86 1.32 -9.71
CA SER A 155 -13.27 1.69 -9.56
C SER A 155 -13.76 1.41 -8.14
N HIS A 156 -14.58 2.32 -7.61
CA HIS A 156 -15.24 2.16 -6.30
C HIS A 156 -16.37 1.11 -6.32
N ARG A 157 -16.53 0.37 -7.42
CA ARG A 157 -17.57 -0.66 -7.53
C ARG A 157 -17.04 -1.98 -7.00
N LYS A 158 -17.30 -2.23 -5.75
CA LYS A 158 -17.56 -3.54 -5.18
C LYS A 158 -18.73 -3.44 -4.23
#